data_f1cba3449b41f7130f2487728cbce080
#
_entry.id   f1cba3449b41f7130f2487728cbce080
#
_cell.length_a   1.000
_cell.length_b   1.000
_cell.length_c   1.000
_cell.angle_alpha   90.00
_cell.angle_beta   90.00
_cell.angle_gamma   90.00
#
_symmetry.space_group_name_H-M   'P 1'
#
loop_
_entity.id
_entity.type
_entity.pdbx_description
1 polymer ?
#
loop_
_entity_poly.entity_id
_entity_poly.type
_entity_poly.pdbx_seq_one_letter_code
_entity_poly.pdbx_strand_id
1 'polypeptide(L)'
;MATLLIFIAVFASLNVKANPVADNVADFQLLCQLAALAEHEVPTTQADNTGQAAYMDIEALNMSASDEAWQKLFSGKEPHGTWAQKSKDYDGKDFHADWATKWDNWNKAKATITAGTGSERWLAKHPPPDNPKTRQQVAAQLKTLADRASHVYHQQTTTQTKDRTETVPAVHKALREALYGAGTSTKKAEDGKTVKSKAAYATSCATNSPTLSIYGDMLCICGLAAGGSTDGCYKTEITIAWNSDVTSSLPELQAVQKKCPKQADSGLTASNVEAAITAFGTRVRHTPNSATPHHFLGKQSGGSCDGTSQELCVVYDAFYAGNTKEGHLAIPWVAHLKTAAAKLREYEAAVADIKDATAAIKQLQAMAWTIYSIPDADELTVHQVTPKEQLKKTLQTCDQHKGNTTCAQNNCQWEGKTETDGTCRPKEG
;
A
#
# COMPACT_ATOMS: atom_id res chain seq x y z
N MET A 1 -16.26 -13.66 -13.58
CA MET A 1 -17.18 -13.41 -12.46
C MET A 1 -16.38 -13.45 -11.18
N ALA A 2 -16.01 -12.29 -10.67
CA ALA A 2 -15.27 -12.18 -9.42
C ALA A 2 -16.29 -12.21 -8.28
N THR A 3 -16.20 -13.22 -7.43
CA THR A 3 -17.05 -13.38 -6.26
C THR A 3 -16.60 -12.35 -5.22
N LEU A 4 -17.40 -11.31 -5.08
CA LEU A 4 -17.24 -10.28 -4.05
C LEU A 4 -17.59 -10.93 -2.70
N LEU A 5 -16.57 -11.38 -1.97
CA LEU A 5 -16.73 -11.79 -0.58
C LEU A 5 -16.83 -10.51 0.28
N ILE A 6 -18.10 -10.15 0.57
CA ILE A 6 -18.41 -9.13 1.57
C ILE A 6 -18.08 -9.76 2.93
N PHE A 7 -16.92 -9.39 3.51
CA PHE A 7 -16.66 -9.64 4.92
C PHE A 7 -17.50 -8.66 5.75
N ILE A 8 -18.69 -9.12 6.15
CA ILE A 8 -19.42 -8.48 7.24
C ILE A 8 -18.61 -8.76 8.50
N ALA A 9 -17.91 -7.74 9.00
CA ALA A 9 -17.31 -7.77 10.34
C ALA A 9 -18.47 -7.88 11.34
N VAL A 10 -18.73 -9.09 11.80
CA VAL A 10 -19.66 -9.33 12.91
C VAL A 10 -18.99 -8.77 14.15
N PHE A 11 -19.32 -7.53 14.49
CA PHE A 11 -19.09 -7.01 15.84
C PHE A 11 -19.94 -7.86 16.80
N ALA A 12 -19.33 -8.89 17.35
CA ALA A 12 -19.92 -9.62 18.46
C ALA A 12 -20.12 -8.64 19.60
N SER A 13 -21.36 -8.22 19.82
CA SER A 13 -21.79 -7.51 21.00
C SER A 13 -21.54 -8.43 22.19
N LEU A 14 -20.37 -8.33 22.79
CA LEU A 14 -20.11 -8.94 24.07
C LEU A 14 -21.04 -8.25 25.07
N ASN A 15 -22.15 -8.90 25.41
CA ASN A 15 -22.95 -8.57 26.57
C ASN A 15 -22.10 -8.82 27.83
N VAL A 16 -21.17 -7.92 28.10
CA VAL A 16 -20.48 -7.85 29.37
C VAL A 16 -21.52 -7.35 30.39
N LYS A 17 -21.96 -8.20 31.27
CA LYS A 17 -22.73 -7.79 32.43
C LYS A 17 -21.91 -6.70 33.13
N ALA A 18 -22.43 -5.48 33.14
CA ALA A 18 -21.78 -4.31 33.72
C ALA A 18 -21.44 -4.63 35.19
N ASN A 19 -20.18 -4.81 35.49
CA ASN A 19 -19.69 -4.73 36.84
C ASN A 19 -19.56 -3.22 37.13
N PRO A 20 -20.20 -2.65 38.13
CA PRO A 20 -20.32 -1.16 38.30
C PRO A 20 -18.98 -0.44 38.49
N VAL A 21 -17.86 -1.16 38.54
CA VAL A 21 -16.54 -0.65 38.87
C VAL A 21 -15.67 -0.36 37.63
N ALA A 22 -16.11 -0.73 36.42
CA ALA A 22 -15.29 -0.61 35.20
C ALA A 22 -16.02 0.14 34.07
N ASP A 23 -16.54 1.31 34.38
CA ASP A 23 -17.46 2.05 33.50
C ASP A 23 -16.83 2.51 32.18
N ASN A 24 -15.51 2.71 32.13
CA ASN A 24 -14.78 3.15 30.95
C ASN A 24 -14.11 2.03 30.15
N VAL A 25 -14.30 0.75 30.52
CA VAL A 25 -13.62 -0.39 29.86
C VAL A 25 -13.89 -0.42 28.36
N ALA A 26 -15.13 -0.20 27.94
CA ALA A 26 -15.49 -0.25 26.52
C ALA A 26 -14.88 0.92 25.71
N ASP A 27 -14.80 2.10 26.29
CA ASP A 27 -14.19 3.28 25.69
C ASP A 27 -12.67 3.13 25.65
N PHE A 28 -12.08 2.59 26.73
CA PHE A 28 -10.67 2.25 26.79
C PHE A 28 -10.28 1.21 25.75
N GLN A 29 -11.05 0.14 25.61
CA GLN A 29 -10.79 -0.90 24.59
C GLN A 29 -10.83 -0.35 23.17
N LEU A 30 -11.77 0.59 22.88
CA LEU A 30 -11.81 1.26 21.59
C LEU A 30 -10.56 2.11 21.34
N LEU A 31 -10.14 2.91 22.34
CA LEU A 31 -8.89 3.67 22.23
C LEU A 31 -7.67 2.76 22.07
N CYS A 32 -7.66 1.58 22.72
CA CYS A 32 -6.61 0.57 22.51
C CYS A 32 -6.60 0.04 21.06
N GLN A 33 -7.78 -0.17 20.45
CA GLN A 33 -7.86 -0.59 19.04
C GLN A 33 -7.33 0.49 18.10
N LEU A 34 -7.71 1.75 18.34
CA LEU A 34 -7.20 2.89 17.58
C LEU A 34 -5.69 3.05 17.73
N ALA A 35 -5.18 2.90 18.97
CA ALA A 35 -3.76 2.96 19.24
C ALA A 35 -3.00 1.82 18.55
N ALA A 36 -3.51 0.59 18.62
CA ALA A 36 -2.90 -0.55 17.93
C ALA A 36 -2.81 -0.34 16.42
N LEU A 37 -3.89 0.16 15.78
CA LEU A 37 -3.86 0.52 14.36
C LEU A 37 -2.81 1.59 14.05
N ALA A 38 -2.72 2.62 14.89
CA ALA A 38 -1.79 3.72 14.68
C ALA A 38 -0.32 3.38 15.03
N GLU A 39 -0.07 2.31 15.77
CA GLU A 39 1.26 1.77 16.06
C GLU A 39 1.81 0.89 14.94
N HIS A 40 0.96 0.40 14.03
CA HIS A 40 1.41 -0.38 12.89
C HIS A 40 2.35 0.42 11.98
N GLU A 41 3.33 -0.27 11.44
CA GLU A 41 4.24 0.29 10.44
C GLU A 41 3.81 -0.17 9.05
N VAL A 42 3.71 0.80 8.13
CA VAL A 42 3.54 0.49 6.72
C VAL A 42 4.89 0.08 6.17
N PRO A 43 5.02 -1.11 5.59
CA PRO A 43 6.28 -1.49 4.95
C PRO A 43 6.54 -0.57 3.77
N THR A 44 7.79 -0.09 3.64
CA THR A 44 8.20 0.60 2.42
C THR A 44 8.08 -0.35 1.24
N THR A 45 7.56 0.13 0.11
CA THR A 45 7.57 -0.64 -1.13
C THR A 45 9.00 -1.02 -1.47
N GLN A 46 9.29 -2.33 -1.46
CA GLN A 46 10.60 -2.81 -1.87
C GLN A 46 10.74 -2.64 -3.38
N ALA A 47 11.97 -2.37 -3.83
CA ALA A 47 12.26 -2.38 -5.25
C ALA A 47 11.85 -3.76 -5.84
N ASP A 48 10.97 -3.77 -6.82
CA ASP A 48 10.60 -5.00 -7.52
C ASP A 48 11.71 -5.40 -8.48
N ASN A 49 12.67 -6.16 -7.97
CA ASN A 49 13.79 -6.66 -8.75
C ASN A 49 13.33 -7.55 -9.92
N THR A 50 12.12 -8.12 -9.87
CA THR A 50 11.62 -8.98 -10.94
C THR A 50 11.17 -8.17 -12.15
N GLY A 51 10.56 -7.01 -11.97
CA GLY A 51 10.26 -6.05 -13.03
C GLY A 51 11.54 -5.49 -13.67
N GLN A 52 12.50 -5.12 -12.83
CA GLN A 52 13.83 -4.69 -13.30
C GLN A 52 14.55 -5.76 -14.11
N ALA A 53 14.58 -7.00 -13.63
CA ALA A 53 15.22 -8.10 -14.32
C ALA A 53 14.57 -8.36 -15.68
N ALA A 54 13.24 -8.37 -15.76
CA ALA A 54 12.52 -8.55 -17.01
C ALA A 54 12.77 -7.41 -18.00
N TYR A 55 12.83 -6.16 -17.54
CA TYR A 55 13.18 -5.02 -18.38
C TYR A 55 14.62 -5.13 -18.90
N MET A 56 15.58 -5.47 -18.05
CA MET A 56 16.99 -5.63 -18.47
C MET A 56 17.18 -6.78 -19.45
N ASP A 57 16.37 -7.83 -19.36
CA ASP A 57 16.39 -8.93 -20.34
C ASP A 57 15.91 -8.47 -21.72
N ILE A 58 14.82 -7.66 -21.78
CA ILE A 58 14.38 -7.02 -23.03
C ILE A 58 15.48 -6.15 -23.63
N GLU A 59 16.16 -5.35 -22.82
CA GLU A 59 17.27 -4.51 -23.29
C GLU A 59 18.47 -5.33 -23.78
N ALA A 60 18.75 -6.47 -23.15
CA ALA A 60 19.80 -7.38 -23.64
C ALA A 60 19.46 -7.96 -25.01
N LEU A 61 18.22 -8.40 -25.23
CA LEU A 61 17.72 -8.87 -26.54
C LEU A 61 17.79 -7.76 -27.59
N ASN A 62 17.34 -6.58 -27.27
CA ASN A 62 17.39 -5.39 -28.14
C ASN A 62 18.85 -5.05 -28.51
N MET A 63 19.74 -5.01 -27.52
CA MET A 63 21.15 -4.72 -27.72
C MET A 63 21.83 -5.78 -28.60
N SER A 64 21.52 -7.05 -28.41
CA SER A 64 22.14 -8.15 -29.20
C SER A 64 21.71 -8.16 -30.68
N ALA A 65 20.44 -7.81 -30.95
CA ALA A 65 19.90 -7.73 -32.31
C ALA A 65 20.31 -6.45 -33.06
N SER A 66 20.72 -5.40 -32.33
CA SER A 66 21.09 -4.11 -32.91
C SER A 66 22.35 -4.17 -33.74
N ASP A 67 22.58 -3.16 -34.58
CA ASP A 67 23.77 -3.08 -35.45
C ASP A 67 25.07 -2.85 -34.65
N GLU A 68 26.20 -3.16 -35.27
CA GLU A 68 27.49 -3.02 -34.60
C GLU A 68 27.87 -1.58 -34.28
N ALA A 69 27.43 -0.60 -35.08
CA ALA A 69 27.73 0.80 -34.86
C ALA A 69 27.04 1.28 -33.55
N TRP A 70 25.78 0.88 -33.37
CA TRP A 70 25.06 1.12 -32.12
C TRP A 70 25.75 0.43 -30.94
N GLN A 71 26.04 -0.84 -31.04
CA GLN A 71 26.70 -1.59 -29.97
C GLN A 71 28.07 -1.01 -29.58
N LYS A 72 28.82 -0.44 -30.54
CA LYS A 72 30.14 0.18 -30.31
C LYS A 72 30.06 1.44 -29.44
N LEU A 73 28.91 2.13 -29.37
CA LEU A 73 28.73 3.28 -28.48
C LEU A 73 28.90 2.88 -27.00
N PHE A 74 28.61 1.63 -26.67
CA PHE A 74 28.68 1.03 -25.33
C PHE A 74 29.87 0.07 -25.20
N SER A 75 30.75 0.01 -26.18
CA SER A 75 31.98 -0.81 -26.19
C SER A 75 33.15 0.05 -25.78
N GLY A 76 33.80 -0.25 -24.69
CA GLY A 76 34.95 0.44 -24.18
C GLY A 76 35.57 -0.28 -22.99
N LYS A 77 36.72 0.18 -22.51
CA LYS A 77 37.28 -0.29 -21.25
C LYS A 77 36.36 0.20 -20.11
N GLU A 78 36.01 -0.70 -19.22
CA GLU A 78 35.21 -0.37 -18.03
C GLU A 78 35.83 0.77 -17.20
N PRO A 79 35.02 1.67 -16.61
CA PRO A 79 33.57 1.76 -16.76
C PRO A 79 33.18 2.56 -18.02
N HIS A 80 32.22 2.06 -18.79
CA HIS A 80 31.56 2.85 -19.83
C HIS A 80 30.96 4.08 -19.16
N GLY A 81 31.30 5.29 -19.63
CA GLY A 81 30.88 6.52 -18.98
C GLY A 81 29.37 6.59 -18.77
N THR A 82 28.97 7.11 -17.61
CA THR A 82 27.56 7.43 -17.34
C THR A 82 27.04 8.48 -18.31
N TRP A 83 25.71 8.61 -18.45
CA TRP A 83 25.14 9.68 -19.28
C TRP A 83 25.68 11.06 -18.92
N ALA A 84 25.85 11.36 -17.61
CA ALA A 84 26.40 12.60 -17.14
C ALA A 84 27.82 12.90 -17.70
N GLN A 85 28.62 11.86 -17.96
CA GLN A 85 29.96 11.99 -18.56
C GLN A 85 29.90 12.09 -20.09
N LYS A 86 28.89 11.43 -20.70
CA LYS A 86 28.76 11.29 -22.15
C LYS A 86 27.85 12.29 -22.81
N SER A 87 26.94 12.94 -22.08
CA SER A 87 25.94 13.87 -22.62
C SER A 87 26.55 14.98 -23.46
N LYS A 88 27.75 15.47 -23.09
CA LYS A 88 28.45 16.55 -23.82
C LYS A 88 28.84 16.13 -25.25
N ASP A 89 29.04 14.84 -25.52
CA ASP A 89 29.36 14.32 -26.85
C ASP A 89 28.17 14.43 -27.80
N TYR A 90 26.99 14.69 -27.26
CA TYR A 90 25.70 14.67 -27.95
C TYR A 90 24.89 15.98 -27.82
N ASP A 91 25.50 17.04 -27.29
CA ASP A 91 24.84 18.34 -27.13
C ASP A 91 24.30 18.86 -28.47
N GLY A 92 23.08 19.42 -28.42
CA GLY A 92 22.42 20.01 -29.59
C GLY A 92 21.78 19.00 -30.56
N LYS A 93 21.60 17.73 -30.15
CA LYS A 93 20.97 16.69 -30.97
C LYS A 93 19.64 16.26 -30.37
N ASP A 94 18.53 16.76 -30.87
CA ASP A 94 17.16 16.50 -30.36
C ASP A 94 16.77 15.02 -30.31
N PHE A 95 17.29 14.20 -31.21
CA PHE A 95 16.98 12.78 -31.25
C PHE A 95 17.58 11.97 -30.07
N HIS A 96 18.37 12.61 -29.22
CA HIS A 96 18.94 12.03 -28.01
C HIS A 96 18.22 12.44 -26.73
N ALA A 97 17.08 13.10 -26.83
CA ALA A 97 16.36 13.66 -25.67
C ALA A 97 16.02 12.62 -24.59
N ASP A 98 15.74 11.37 -24.97
CA ASP A 98 15.39 10.27 -24.04
C ASP A 98 16.60 9.44 -23.55
N TRP A 99 17.80 9.74 -24.04
CA TRP A 99 19.00 8.95 -23.71
C TRP A 99 19.40 9.07 -22.24
N ALA A 100 19.12 10.20 -21.60
CA ALA A 100 19.41 10.41 -20.19
C ALA A 100 18.81 9.34 -19.28
N THR A 101 17.65 8.83 -19.61
CA THR A 101 16.95 7.80 -18.83
C THR A 101 17.31 6.37 -19.22
N LYS A 102 17.89 6.16 -20.41
CA LYS A 102 18.12 4.83 -20.99
C LYS A 102 19.60 4.43 -21.01
N TRP A 103 20.51 5.41 -21.05
CA TRP A 103 21.95 5.19 -21.29
C TRP A 103 22.58 4.16 -20.35
N ASP A 104 22.34 4.27 -19.07
CA ASP A 104 22.94 3.36 -18.08
C ASP A 104 22.38 1.93 -18.19
N ASN A 105 21.13 1.78 -18.65
CA ASN A 105 20.53 0.48 -18.90
C ASN A 105 21.10 -0.15 -20.19
N TRP A 106 21.38 0.64 -21.23
CA TRP A 106 22.07 0.14 -22.44
C TRP A 106 23.49 -0.29 -22.15
N ASN A 107 24.23 0.44 -21.29
CA ASN A 107 25.55 -0.01 -20.82
C ASN A 107 25.46 -1.36 -20.11
N LYS A 108 24.50 -1.53 -19.21
CA LYS A 108 24.26 -2.82 -18.52
C LYS A 108 23.86 -3.93 -19.51
N ALA A 109 22.99 -3.63 -20.47
CA ALA A 109 22.58 -4.57 -21.49
C ALA A 109 23.78 -5.03 -22.33
N LYS A 110 24.65 -4.09 -22.73
CA LYS A 110 25.90 -4.43 -23.46
C LYS A 110 26.83 -5.28 -22.62
N ALA A 111 27.00 -4.95 -21.34
CA ALA A 111 27.79 -5.76 -20.43
C ALA A 111 27.21 -7.19 -20.29
N THR A 112 25.89 -7.33 -20.20
CA THR A 112 25.20 -8.61 -20.12
C THR A 112 25.50 -9.49 -21.35
N ILE A 113 25.29 -8.98 -22.55
CA ILE A 113 25.50 -9.78 -23.79
C ILE A 113 26.96 -10.13 -24.05
N THR A 114 27.91 -9.37 -23.48
CA THR A 114 29.35 -9.65 -23.61
C THR A 114 29.90 -10.48 -22.45
N ALA A 115 29.13 -10.70 -21.40
CA ALA A 115 29.55 -11.45 -20.22
C ALA A 115 29.82 -12.94 -20.53
N GLY A 116 30.74 -13.53 -19.76
CA GLY A 116 31.13 -14.94 -19.88
C GLY A 116 32.20 -15.20 -20.89
N THR A 117 32.65 -16.46 -20.97
CA THR A 117 33.68 -16.97 -21.92
C THR A 117 33.20 -18.26 -22.56
N GLY A 118 33.66 -18.51 -23.80
CA GLY A 118 33.33 -19.74 -24.53
C GLY A 118 31.81 -19.93 -24.66
N SER A 119 31.32 -21.16 -24.41
CA SER A 119 29.93 -21.54 -24.51
C SER A 119 29.05 -20.90 -23.43
N GLU A 120 29.64 -20.36 -22.35
CA GLU A 120 28.93 -19.69 -21.27
C GLU A 120 28.57 -18.23 -21.58
N ARG A 121 29.08 -17.71 -22.71
CA ARG A 121 28.69 -16.35 -23.16
C ARG A 121 27.21 -16.26 -23.40
N TRP A 122 26.62 -15.11 -23.01
CA TRP A 122 25.22 -14.82 -23.27
C TRP A 122 24.87 -14.97 -24.77
N LEU A 123 25.70 -14.38 -25.69
CA LEU A 123 25.52 -14.48 -27.12
C LEU A 123 25.70 -15.91 -27.70
N ALA A 124 26.46 -16.77 -27.01
CA ALA A 124 26.58 -18.17 -27.43
C ALA A 124 25.32 -18.97 -27.08
N LYS A 125 24.67 -18.62 -25.97
CA LYS A 125 23.39 -19.22 -25.54
C LYS A 125 22.20 -18.67 -26.30
N HIS A 126 22.28 -17.41 -26.70
CA HIS A 126 21.21 -16.65 -27.33
C HIS A 126 21.78 -15.89 -28.55
N PRO A 127 22.12 -16.58 -29.64
CA PRO A 127 22.62 -15.91 -30.84
C PRO A 127 21.48 -15.11 -31.50
N PRO A 128 21.77 -13.88 -32.00
CA PRO A 128 20.80 -13.16 -32.81
C PRO A 128 20.63 -13.86 -34.17
N PRO A 129 19.53 -13.58 -34.90
CA PRO A 129 19.33 -14.13 -36.24
C PRO A 129 20.53 -13.88 -37.16
N ASP A 130 20.97 -14.90 -37.91
CA ASP A 130 22.10 -14.79 -38.79
C ASP A 130 21.76 -14.05 -40.10
N ASN A 131 20.52 -14.22 -40.60
CA ASN A 131 20.05 -13.52 -41.79
C ASN A 131 19.89 -12.00 -41.50
N PRO A 132 20.59 -11.12 -42.27
CA PRO A 132 20.57 -9.68 -42.02
C PRO A 132 19.17 -9.03 -42.09
N LYS A 133 18.30 -9.54 -42.98
CA LYS A 133 16.91 -8.99 -43.11
C LYS A 133 16.06 -9.38 -41.90
N THR A 134 16.12 -10.66 -41.51
CA THR A 134 15.43 -11.15 -40.30
C THR A 134 15.94 -10.39 -39.08
N ARG A 135 17.25 -10.24 -38.94
CA ARG A 135 17.87 -9.50 -37.83
C ARG A 135 17.38 -8.03 -37.77
N GLN A 136 17.32 -7.34 -38.93
CA GLN A 136 16.84 -5.96 -39.02
C GLN A 136 15.36 -5.86 -38.57
N GLN A 137 14.51 -6.81 -39.01
CA GLN A 137 13.09 -6.85 -38.60
C GLN A 137 12.93 -7.10 -37.10
N VAL A 138 13.68 -8.08 -36.58
CA VAL A 138 13.71 -8.41 -35.14
C VAL A 138 14.18 -7.20 -34.32
N ALA A 139 15.28 -6.56 -34.75
CA ALA A 139 15.80 -5.37 -34.06
C ALA A 139 14.76 -4.21 -34.01
N ALA A 140 14.06 -3.97 -35.11
CA ALA A 140 13.02 -2.91 -35.16
C ALA A 140 11.86 -3.20 -34.19
N GLN A 141 11.41 -4.47 -34.12
CA GLN A 141 10.33 -4.87 -33.21
C GLN A 141 10.80 -4.85 -31.74
N LEU A 142 12.01 -5.37 -31.47
CA LEU A 142 12.60 -5.35 -30.12
C LEU A 142 12.81 -3.93 -29.61
N LYS A 143 13.25 -3.01 -30.47
CA LYS A 143 13.37 -1.59 -30.11
C LYS A 143 12.04 -1.02 -29.64
N THR A 144 10.95 -1.31 -30.35
CA THR A 144 9.61 -0.86 -29.97
C THR A 144 9.18 -1.42 -28.62
N LEU A 145 9.46 -2.71 -28.35
CA LEU A 145 9.15 -3.34 -27.06
C LEU A 145 10.04 -2.77 -25.93
N ALA A 146 11.34 -2.56 -26.19
CA ALA A 146 12.26 -1.97 -25.23
C ALA A 146 11.86 -0.54 -24.87
N ASP A 147 11.48 0.28 -25.86
CA ASP A 147 10.98 1.64 -25.60
C ASP A 147 9.71 1.62 -24.72
N ARG A 148 8.78 0.71 -25.00
CA ARG A 148 7.57 0.55 -24.19
C ARG A 148 7.88 0.04 -22.79
N ALA A 149 8.75 -0.96 -22.66
CA ALA A 149 9.18 -1.49 -21.37
C ALA A 149 9.92 -0.44 -20.53
N SER A 150 10.79 0.35 -21.17
CA SER A 150 11.48 1.48 -20.55
C SER A 150 10.50 2.49 -19.94
N HIS A 151 9.46 2.85 -20.69
CA HIS A 151 8.43 3.78 -20.21
C HIS A 151 7.70 3.24 -18.98
N VAL A 152 7.24 1.98 -19.03
CA VAL A 152 6.54 1.33 -17.90
C VAL A 152 7.47 1.21 -16.69
N TYR A 153 8.73 0.82 -16.91
CA TYR A 153 9.72 0.69 -15.84
C TYR A 153 10.04 2.04 -15.19
N HIS A 154 10.16 3.10 -15.98
CA HIS A 154 10.39 4.44 -15.46
C HIS A 154 9.21 4.94 -14.62
N GLN A 155 7.97 4.72 -15.06
CA GLN A 155 6.78 5.03 -14.27
C GLN A 155 6.76 4.26 -12.94
N GLN A 156 7.06 2.95 -13.00
CA GLN A 156 7.13 2.10 -11.81
C GLN A 156 8.15 2.63 -10.79
N THR A 157 9.37 2.94 -11.23
CA THR A 157 10.44 3.44 -10.35
C THR A 157 10.12 4.82 -9.77
N THR A 158 9.44 5.67 -10.54
CA THR A 158 8.97 6.98 -10.06
C THR A 158 7.92 6.81 -8.96
N THR A 159 6.93 5.91 -9.18
CA THR A 159 5.90 5.58 -8.18
C THR A 159 6.52 5.01 -6.90
N GLN A 160 7.46 4.07 -7.02
CA GLN A 160 8.19 3.51 -5.87
C GLN A 160 8.98 4.56 -5.10
N THR A 161 9.63 5.48 -5.81
CA THR A 161 10.42 6.54 -5.20
C THR A 161 9.52 7.50 -4.42
N LYS A 162 8.43 7.96 -5.04
CA LYS A 162 7.44 8.84 -4.39
C LYS A 162 6.84 8.17 -3.16
N ASP A 163 6.45 6.91 -3.28
CA ASP A 163 5.88 6.16 -2.16
C ASP A 163 6.84 6.11 -0.97
N ARG A 164 8.09 5.74 -1.22
CA ARG A 164 9.12 5.62 -0.19
C ARG A 164 9.51 6.96 0.46
N THR A 165 9.59 8.05 -0.32
CA THR A 165 10.11 9.34 0.16
C THR A 165 9.02 10.29 0.66
N GLU A 166 7.77 10.10 0.25
CA GLU A 166 6.67 11.02 0.56
C GLU A 166 5.51 10.32 1.25
N THR A 167 4.91 9.28 0.60
CA THR A 167 3.64 8.69 1.05
C THR A 167 3.80 7.95 2.37
N VAL A 168 4.73 7.00 2.47
CA VAL A 168 4.95 6.20 3.69
C VAL A 168 5.40 7.07 4.86
N PRO A 169 6.36 8.01 4.71
CA PRO A 169 6.70 8.94 5.78
C PRO A 169 5.52 9.81 6.24
N ALA A 170 4.63 10.22 5.31
CA ALA A 170 3.44 11.00 5.66
C ALA A 170 2.43 10.17 6.46
N VAL A 171 2.22 8.88 6.12
CA VAL A 171 1.40 7.95 6.92
C VAL A 171 1.97 7.84 8.33
N HIS A 172 3.25 7.52 8.48
CA HIS A 172 3.91 7.36 9.79
C HIS A 172 3.84 8.64 10.63
N LYS A 173 4.00 9.81 9.98
CA LYS A 173 3.86 11.09 10.66
C LYS A 173 2.44 11.26 11.19
N ALA A 174 1.43 11.07 10.34
CA ALA A 174 0.04 11.25 10.71
C ALA A 174 -0.41 10.30 11.83
N LEU A 175 -0.02 9.02 11.76
CA LEU A 175 -0.30 8.03 12.81
C LEU A 175 0.37 8.40 14.14
N ARG A 176 1.63 8.82 14.10
CA ARG A 176 2.34 9.29 15.30
C ARG A 176 1.69 10.52 15.91
N GLU A 177 1.27 11.48 15.08
CA GLU A 177 0.58 12.67 15.55
C GLU A 177 -0.82 12.36 16.11
N ALA A 178 -1.51 11.35 15.59
CA ALA A 178 -2.74 10.86 16.20
C ALA A 178 -2.51 10.25 17.59
N LEU A 179 -1.42 9.49 17.77
CA LEU A 179 -1.10 8.83 19.03
C LEU A 179 -0.60 9.80 20.11
N TYR A 180 0.33 10.68 19.75
CA TYR A 180 1.12 11.49 20.69
C TYR A 180 0.82 12.98 20.60
N GLY A 181 0.05 13.42 19.60
CA GLY A 181 -0.28 14.82 19.34
C GLY A 181 0.55 15.46 18.23
N ALA A 182 0.02 16.55 17.68
CA ALA A 182 0.60 17.27 16.56
C ALA A 182 2.03 17.76 16.83
N GLY A 183 2.90 17.67 15.84
CA GLY A 183 4.29 18.16 15.91
C GLY A 183 5.22 17.32 16.79
N THR A 184 4.79 16.12 17.24
CA THR A 184 5.69 15.19 17.93
C THR A 184 6.63 14.56 16.90
N SER A 185 7.93 14.58 17.19
CA SER A 185 8.97 13.97 16.36
C SER A 185 9.34 12.55 16.79
N THR A 186 8.98 12.18 18.03
CA THR A 186 9.31 10.91 18.66
C THR A 186 8.06 10.19 19.15
N LYS A 187 8.16 8.87 19.38
CA LYS A 187 7.09 8.06 20.01
C LYS A 187 7.11 8.27 21.55
N LYS A 188 6.97 9.53 22.00
CA LYS A 188 6.96 9.90 23.42
C LYS A 188 5.83 10.86 23.71
N ALA A 189 5.23 10.72 24.91
CA ALA A 189 4.27 11.69 25.41
C ALA A 189 4.97 13.01 25.75
N GLU A 190 4.38 14.12 25.33
CA GLU A 190 4.89 15.47 25.54
C GLU A 190 3.76 16.37 26.06
N ASP A 191 4.09 17.20 27.07
CA ASP A 191 3.17 18.23 27.57
C ASP A 191 2.92 19.29 26.47
N GLY A 192 1.69 19.78 26.40
CA GLY A 192 1.28 20.69 25.33
C GLY A 192 1.04 20.04 23.97
N LYS A 193 1.35 18.75 23.81
CA LYS A 193 1.13 17.99 22.57
C LYS A 193 0.28 16.74 22.78
N THR A 194 0.64 15.85 23.68
CA THR A 194 -0.15 14.65 24.01
C THR A 194 -1.38 15.02 24.83
N VAL A 195 -1.19 15.81 25.83
CA VAL A 195 -2.24 16.50 26.61
C VAL A 195 -1.97 18.01 26.56
N LYS A 196 -2.99 18.82 26.77
CA LYS A 196 -2.84 20.27 26.74
C LYS A 196 -1.98 20.78 27.88
N SER A 197 -2.13 20.22 29.07
CA SER A 197 -1.29 20.44 30.23
C SER A 197 -1.36 19.28 31.19
N LYS A 198 -0.23 18.74 31.56
CA LYS A 198 -0.12 17.69 32.58
C LYS A 198 -0.31 18.24 34.02
N ALA A 199 -0.18 19.56 34.19
CA ALA A 199 -0.31 20.21 35.50
C ALA A 199 -1.69 20.03 36.17
N ALA A 200 -2.76 19.91 35.36
CA ALA A 200 -4.10 19.76 35.90
C ALA A 200 -5.00 18.97 34.95
N TYR A 201 -5.79 18.04 35.51
CA TYR A 201 -6.79 17.24 34.79
C TYR A 201 -7.76 18.11 34.02
N ALA A 202 -8.38 19.09 34.68
CA ALA A 202 -9.38 19.96 34.07
C ALA A 202 -8.89 20.72 32.85
N THR A 203 -7.60 21.07 32.78
CA THR A 203 -7.00 21.77 31.63
C THR A 203 -6.93 20.88 30.38
N SER A 204 -6.84 19.57 30.53
CA SER A 204 -6.67 18.66 29.43
C SER A 204 -7.89 17.79 29.12
N CYS A 205 -8.79 17.60 30.08
CA CYS A 205 -9.88 16.62 29.95
C CYS A 205 -11.27 17.27 30.02
N ALA A 206 -11.40 18.39 30.74
CA ALA A 206 -12.67 19.06 30.95
C ALA A 206 -13.04 20.03 29.81
N THR A 207 -14.15 20.74 30.00
CA THR A 207 -14.73 21.69 29.04
C THR A 207 -13.73 22.67 28.45
N ASN A 208 -13.79 22.92 27.11
CA ASN A 208 -12.95 23.85 26.36
C ASN A 208 -11.46 23.46 26.25
N SER A 209 -11.10 22.28 26.64
CA SER A 209 -9.73 21.80 26.59
C SER A 209 -9.66 20.41 25.95
N PRO A 210 -9.89 20.33 24.64
CA PRO A 210 -9.82 19.03 23.97
C PRO A 210 -8.43 18.43 24.12
N THR A 211 -8.39 17.14 24.40
CA THR A 211 -7.17 16.39 24.30
C THR A 211 -6.65 16.39 22.87
N LEU A 212 -5.36 16.29 22.74
CA LEU A 212 -4.67 16.49 21.48
C LEU A 212 -4.30 15.16 20.81
N SER A 213 -4.52 14.03 21.50
CA SER A 213 -4.06 12.72 21.07
C SER A 213 -4.87 11.56 21.66
N ILE A 214 -4.79 10.39 21.03
CA ILE A 214 -5.41 9.15 21.54
C ILE A 214 -4.90 8.82 22.95
N TYR A 215 -3.59 8.95 23.17
CA TYR A 215 -3.00 8.68 24.49
C TYR A 215 -3.40 9.73 25.54
N GLY A 216 -3.64 10.96 25.12
CA GLY A 216 -4.21 11.99 25.99
C GLY A 216 -5.61 11.61 26.45
N ASP A 217 -6.47 11.14 25.54
CA ASP A 217 -7.81 10.67 25.86
C ASP A 217 -7.78 9.46 26.80
N MET A 218 -6.85 8.49 26.57
CA MET A 218 -6.66 7.37 27.50
C MET A 218 -6.28 7.84 28.91
N LEU A 219 -5.39 8.82 29.02
CA LEU A 219 -5.00 9.36 30.33
C LEU A 219 -6.19 10.04 31.02
N CYS A 220 -7.07 10.73 30.26
CA CYS A 220 -8.25 11.38 30.81
C CYS A 220 -9.30 10.39 31.35
N ILE A 221 -9.60 9.34 30.59
CA ILE A 221 -10.64 8.38 30.99
C ILE A 221 -10.18 7.36 32.02
N CYS A 222 -8.85 7.26 32.24
CA CYS A 222 -8.24 6.26 33.15
C CYS A 222 -7.60 6.86 34.39
N GLY A 223 -7.48 8.20 34.52
CA GLY A 223 -6.70 8.83 35.58
C GLY A 223 -7.50 9.80 36.46
N LEU A 224 -7.41 9.66 37.80
CA LEU A 224 -8.03 10.57 38.74
C LEU A 224 -7.30 11.91 38.82
N ALA A 225 -8.08 13.03 38.89
CA ALA A 225 -7.53 14.38 38.99
C ALA A 225 -6.67 14.61 40.25
N ALA A 226 -7.08 14.04 41.37
CA ALA A 226 -6.35 14.14 42.64
C ALA A 226 -5.15 13.21 42.72
N GLY A 227 -4.86 12.44 41.63
CA GLY A 227 -3.96 11.30 41.69
C GLY A 227 -4.56 10.11 42.40
N GLY A 228 -3.81 9.01 42.47
CA GLY A 228 -4.29 7.77 43.06
C GLY A 228 -4.71 6.73 41.99
N SER A 229 -5.18 5.60 42.47
CA SER A 229 -5.53 4.46 41.65
C SER A 229 -7.00 4.39 41.34
N THR A 230 -7.35 4.03 40.12
CA THR A 230 -8.73 3.73 39.70
C THR A 230 -8.78 2.48 38.82
N ASP A 231 -9.83 1.72 38.95
CA ASP A 231 -10.17 0.59 38.11
C ASP A 231 -11.17 0.93 36.97
N GLY A 232 -11.42 2.21 36.74
CA GLY A 232 -12.39 2.69 35.74
C GLY A 232 -12.14 2.17 34.32
N CYS A 233 -10.90 1.97 33.92
CA CYS A 233 -10.53 1.48 32.60
C CYS A 233 -10.21 -0.02 32.56
N TYR A 234 -9.78 -0.61 33.69
CA TYR A 234 -9.35 -1.99 33.74
C TYR A 234 -9.52 -2.56 35.16
N LYS A 235 -9.71 -3.86 35.27
CA LYS A 235 -9.92 -4.54 36.56
C LYS A 235 -8.79 -4.33 37.58
N THR A 236 -7.58 -3.99 37.13
CA THR A 236 -6.46 -3.65 37.97
C THR A 236 -6.25 -2.14 37.93
N GLU A 237 -6.09 -1.55 39.09
CA GLU A 237 -5.90 -0.11 39.23
C GLU A 237 -4.76 0.45 38.38
N ILE A 238 -5.02 1.63 37.78
CA ILE A 238 -4.01 2.41 37.08
C ILE A 238 -3.84 3.71 37.84
N THR A 239 -2.61 4.01 38.23
CA THR A 239 -2.26 5.26 38.92
C THR A 239 -1.74 6.26 37.89
N ILE A 240 -2.38 7.41 37.77
CA ILE A 240 -1.97 8.54 36.93
C ILE A 240 -1.86 9.78 37.81
N ALA A 241 -0.70 10.42 37.83
CA ALA A 241 -0.48 11.65 38.53
C ALA A 241 -0.62 12.86 37.61
N TRP A 242 -1.60 13.68 37.83
CA TRP A 242 -1.77 14.97 37.16
C TRP A 242 -0.98 16.04 37.93
N ASN A 243 0.24 16.32 37.47
CA ASN A 243 1.15 17.29 38.05
C ASN A 243 2.01 17.93 36.95
N SER A 244 2.82 18.93 37.27
CA SER A 244 3.68 19.63 36.31
C SER A 244 4.92 18.86 35.87
N ASP A 245 5.16 17.67 36.42
CA ASP A 245 6.26 16.82 36.00
C ASP A 245 5.87 15.99 34.77
N VAL A 246 6.28 16.47 33.62
CA VAL A 246 6.02 15.82 32.31
C VAL A 246 6.74 14.51 32.17
N THR A 247 7.87 14.33 32.85
CA THR A 247 8.65 13.08 32.78
C THR A 247 7.90 11.91 33.38
N SER A 248 6.99 12.15 34.32
CA SER A 248 6.14 11.14 34.94
C SER A 248 5.02 10.61 34.02
N SER A 249 4.66 11.33 32.95
CA SER A 249 3.59 10.91 32.05
C SER A 249 3.98 9.69 31.20
N LEU A 250 5.24 9.49 30.88
CA LEU A 250 5.68 8.37 30.04
C LEU A 250 5.56 7.00 30.74
N PRO A 251 6.00 6.82 32.01
CA PRO A 251 5.76 5.59 32.75
C PRO A 251 4.26 5.28 32.95
N GLU A 252 3.45 6.30 33.22
CA GLU A 252 2.00 6.17 33.39
C GLU A 252 1.34 5.76 32.05
N LEU A 253 1.73 6.41 30.94
CA LEU A 253 1.26 6.02 29.61
C LEU A 253 1.62 4.56 29.30
N GLN A 254 2.86 4.13 29.57
CA GLN A 254 3.27 2.74 29.40
C GLN A 254 2.44 1.78 30.28
N ALA A 255 2.09 2.19 31.49
CA ALA A 255 1.23 1.40 32.37
C ALA A 255 -0.18 1.24 31.77
N VAL A 256 -0.74 2.30 31.20
CA VAL A 256 -2.02 2.27 30.48
C VAL A 256 -1.94 1.38 29.23
N GLN A 257 -0.93 1.57 28.39
CA GLN A 257 -0.72 0.80 27.18
C GLN A 257 -0.61 -0.72 27.45
N LYS A 258 0.10 -1.11 28.52
CA LYS A 258 0.23 -2.51 28.93
C LYS A 258 -1.08 -3.17 29.32
N LYS A 259 -2.12 -2.38 29.61
CA LYS A 259 -3.46 -2.88 29.92
C LYS A 259 -4.34 -3.05 28.67
N CYS A 260 -3.90 -2.56 27.52
CA CYS A 260 -4.59 -2.81 26.28
C CYS A 260 -4.59 -4.30 25.94
N PRO A 261 -5.73 -4.92 25.65
CA PRO A 261 -5.80 -6.30 25.22
C PRO A 261 -5.07 -6.45 23.86
N LYS A 262 -4.50 -7.62 23.64
CA LYS A 262 -3.93 -7.93 22.32
C LYS A 262 -5.04 -7.81 21.27
N GLN A 263 -4.82 -6.98 20.28
CA GLN A 263 -5.71 -6.83 19.15
C GLN A 263 -5.43 -7.91 18.10
N ALA A 264 -6.48 -8.33 17.39
CA ALA A 264 -6.30 -9.14 16.18
C ALA A 264 -5.55 -8.29 15.15
N ASP A 265 -4.57 -8.88 14.49
CA ASP A 265 -3.85 -8.23 13.40
C ASP A 265 -4.77 -8.15 12.17
N SER A 266 -5.52 -7.07 12.07
CA SER A 266 -6.38 -6.77 10.92
C SER A 266 -5.62 -6.06 9.80
N GLY A 267 -4.34 -5.77 10.00
CA GLY A 267 -3.51 -4.98 9.10
C GLY A 267 -3.88 -3.49 9.09
N LEU A 268 -2.93 -2.66 8.76
CA LEU A 268 -3.14 -1.22 8.59
C LEU A 268 -3.58 -0.94 7.14
N THR A 269 -4.87 -0.64 6.96
CA THR A 269 -5.47 -0.22 5.69
C THR A 269 -6.27 1.05 5.85
N ALA A 270 -6.47 1.80 4.77
CA ALA A 270 -7.32 2.98 4.79
C ALA A 270 -8.72 2.67 5.33
N SER A 271 -9.32 1.57 4.88
CA SER A 271 -10.65 1.13 5.29
C SER A 271 -10.72 0.80 6.78
N ASN A 272 -9.70 0.15 7.35
CA ASN A 272 -9.68 -0.19 8.77
C ASN A 272 -9.57 1.05 9.65
N VAL A 273 -8.76 2.03 9.24
CA VAL A 273 -8.65 3.33 9.93
C VAL A 273 -9.99 4.06 9.91
N GLU A 274 -10.68 4.11 8.79
CA GLU A 274 -11.99 4.77 8.66
C GLU A 274 -13.09 4.07 9.45
N ALA A 275 -13.09 2.73 9.45
CA ALA A 275 -14.02 1.96 10.29
C ALA A 275 -13.80 2.25 11.78
N ALA A 276 -12.53 2.35 12.20
CA ALA A 276 -12.19 2.69 13.59
C ALA A 276 -12.60 4.13 13.98
N ILE A 277 -12.43 5.11 13.08
CA ILE A 277 -12.94 6.48 13.26
C ILE A 277 -14.46 6.47 13.41
N THR A 278 -15.17 5.73 12.58
CA THR A 278 -16.63 5.59 12.63
C THR A 278 -17.07 4.97 13.96
N ALA A 279 -16.40 3.89 14.39
CA ALA A 279 -16.66 3.24 15.67
C ALA A 279 -16.47 4.20 16.84
N PHE A 280 -15.41 5.03 16.81
CA PHE A 280 -15.19 6.08 17.81
C PHE A 280 -16.34 7.08 17.83
N GLY A 281 -16.79 7.57 16.67
CA GLY A 281 -17.91 8.52 16.59
C GLY A 281 -19.19 7.99 17.25
N THR A 282 -19.45 6.69 17.18
CA THR A 282 -20.63 6.07 17.83
C THR A 282 -20.50 5.96 19.36
N ARG A 283 -19.27 6.09 19.88
CA ARG A 283 -19.00 6.04 21.33
C ARG A 283 -19.03 7.41 22.01
N VAL A 284 -18.90 8.49 21.25
CA VAL A 284 -19.07 9.84 21.79
C VAL A 284 -20.52 10.02 22.25
N ARG A 285 -20.69 10.21 23.55
CA ARG A 285 -21.98 10.33 24.20
C ARG A 285 -22.41 11.80 24.30
N HIS A 286 -23.67 12.00 24.54
CA HIS A 286 -24.27 13.34 24.76
C HIS A 286 -25.18 13.30 25.98
N THR A 287 -25.12 14.34 26.83
CA THR A 287 -26.02 14.51 27.98
C THR A 287 -27.23 15.36 27.60
N PRO A 288 -28.38 14.76 27.28
CA PRO A 288 -29.51 15.50 26.72
C PRO A 288 -30.25 16.40 27.74
N ASN A 289 -30.14 16.11 29.02
CA ASN A 289 -30.94 16.73 30.08
C ASN A 289 -30.14 17.65 31.01
N SER A 290 -28.92 18.04 30.62
CA SER A 290 -28.11 18.98 31.40
C SER A 290 -28.37 20.42 30.93
N ALA A 291 -28.31 21.39 31.87
CA ALA A 291 -28.32 22.81 31.53
C ALA A 291 -27.16 23.20 30.58
N THR A 292 -26.08 22.43 30.59
CA THR A 292 -24.97 22.48 29.67
C THR A 292 -24.74 21.05 29.09
N PRO A 293 -25.34 20.76 27.94
CA PRO A 293 -25.12 19.43 27.32
C PRO A 293 -23.68 19.29 26.88
N HIS A 294 -23.08 18.15 27.18
CA HIS A 294 -21.72 17.83 26.81
C HIS A 294 -21.65 16.65 25.84
N HIS A 295 -20.73 16.73 24.89
CA HIS A 295 -20.29 15.58 24.08
C HIS A 295 -19.01 15.05 24.71
N PHE A 296 -18.97 13.76 25.05
CA PHE A 296 -17.88 13.21 25.85
C PHE A 296 -17.63 11.74 25.59
N LEU A 297 -16.41 11.30 25.94
CA LEU A 297 -16.04 9.90 26.07
C LEU A 297 -15.71 9.60 27.52
N GLY A 298 -16.04 8.41 28.01
CA GLY A 298 -15.82 8.03 29.39
C GLY A 298 -17.04 8.17 30.26
N LYS A 299 -16.87 8.13 31.59
CA LYS A 299 -17.95 8.20 32.60
C LYS A 299 -18.22 9.64 33.03
N GLN A 300 -19.49 10.02 32.97
CA GLN A 300 -19.98 11.31 33.45
C GLN A 300 -21.28 11.10 34.22
N SER A 301 -21.42 11.67 35.40
CA SER A 301 -22.64 11.62 36.21
C SER A 301 -23.21 13.00 36.56
N GLY A 302 -22.38 14.02 36.72
CA GLY A 302 -22.77 15.39 37.09
C GLY A 302 -22.55 16.43 35.99
N GLY A 303 -21.79 16.14 34.95
CA GLY A 303 -21.61 17.00 33.80
C GLY A 303 -20.33 17.81 33.75
N SER A 304 -19.35 17.59 34.64
CA SER A 304 -18.16 18.45 34.75
C SER A 304 -16.89 17.84 34.19
N CYS A 305 -16.79 16.50 34.09
CA CYS A 305 -15.51 15.83 33.80
C CYS A 305 -14.37 16.38 34.66
N ASP A 306 -14.56 16.37 35.98
CA ASP A 306 -13.60 16.93 36.92
C ASP A 306 -12.50 15.96 37.36
N GLY A 307 -12.57 14.71 36.87
CA GLY A 307 -11.58 13.67 37.16
C GLY A 307 -11.80 13.00 38.53
N THR A 308 -12.96 13.13 39.13
CA THR A 308 -13.37 12.25 40.25
C THR A 308 -13.72 10.88 39.73
N SER A 309 -13.87 9.89 40.61
CA SER A 309 -14.23 8.53 40.22
C SER A 309 -15.57 8.39 39.47
N GLN A 310 -16.45 9.41 39.56
CA GLN A 310 -17.73 9.47 38.85
C GLN A 310 -17.69 10.32 37.59
N GLU A 311 -16.61 11.06 37.34
CA GLU A 311 -16.45 12.06 36.28
C GLU A 311 -15.12 11.86 35.55
N LEU A 312 -14.80 10.59 35.22
CA LEU A 312 -13.62 10.21 34.42
C LEU A 312 -13.96 10.24 32.94
N CYS A 313 -13.88 11.41 32.33
CA CYS A 313 -14.26 11.63 30.94
C CYS A 313 -13.35 12.66 30.25
N VAL A 314 -13.52 12.77 28.94
CA VAL A 314 -12.94 13.82 28.10
C VAL A 314 -14.06 14.50 27.32
N VAL A 315 -14.10 15.85 27.33
CA VAL A 315 -15.16 16.64 26.71
C VAL A 315 -14.73 17.11 25.30
N TYR A 316 -15.65 16.98 24.36
CA TYR A 316 -15.45 17.33 22.95
C TYR A 316 -16.35 18.46 22.44
N ASP A 317 -16.99 19.21 23.33
CA ASP A 317 -17.99 20.25 22.98
C ASP A 317 -17.46 21.24 21.95
N ALA A 318 -16.19 21.64 22.06
CA ALA A 318 -15.57 22.57 21.12
C ALA A 318 -15.71 22.13 19.66
N PHE A 319 -15.83 20.84 19.39
CA PHE A 319 -15.95 20.28 18.03
C PHE A 319 -17.41 20.08 17.58
N TYR A 320 -18.35 20.17 18.50
CA TYR A 320 -19.78 20.06 18.24
C TYR A 320 -20.48 21.41 18.27
N ALA A 321 -19.79 22.47 18.74
CA ALA A 321 -20.30 23.84 18.75
C ALA A 321 -20.13 24.48 17.36
N GLY A 322 -21.13 25.24 16.95
CA GLY A 322 -21.08 26.04 15.72
C GLY A 322 -21.68 25.37 14.49
N ASN A 323 -21.44 26.00 13.32
CA ASN A 323 -22.08 25.63 12.07
C ASN A 323 -21.33 24.56 11.25
N THR A 324 -20.15 24.10 11.68
CA THR A 324 -19.30 23.17 10.90
C THR A 324 -19.88 21.77 10.81
N LYS A 325 -20.68 21.34 11.79
CA LYS A 325 -21.32 20.02 11.89
C LYS A 325 -20.34 18.82 11.74
N GLU A 326 -19.05 19.06 11.95
CA GLU A 326 -18.04 18.02 11.80
C GLU A 326 -17.99 17.07 12.99
N GLY A 327 -18.36 17.56 14.19
CA GLY A 327 -18.42 16.76 15.40
C GLY A 327 -17.08 16.05 15.69
N HIS A 328 -17.13 14.76 15.97
CA HIS A 328 -15.94 13.96 16.26
C HIS A 328 -14.87 14.00 15.15
N LEU A 329 -15.24 14.29 13.90
CA LEU A 329 -14.29 14.36 12.78
C LEU A 329 -13.35 15.56 12.84
N ALA A 330 -13.71 16.60 13.63
CA ALA A 330 -12.88 17.78 13.87
C ALA A 330 -11.90 17.62 15.05
N ILE A 331 -12.00 16.54 15.82
CA ILE A 331 -11.05 16.24 16.90
C ILE A 331 -9.65 16.11 16.32
N PRO A 332 -8.60 16.79 16.86
CA PRO A 332 -7.28 16.86 16.25
C PRO A 332 -6.67 15.49 15.88
N TRP A 333 -6.70 14.53 16.79
CA TRP A 333 -6.15 13.21 16.51
C TRP A 333 -6.99 12.42 15.50
N VAL A 334 -8.32 12.65 15.43
CA VAL A 334 -9.17 12.07 14.37
C VAL A 334 -8.80 12.65 13.01
N ALA A 335 -8.54 13.98 12.95
CA ALA A 335 -8.07 14.61 11.71
C ALA A 335 -6.72 14.03 11.23
N HIS A 336 -5.81 13.70 12.15
CA HIS A 336 -4.58 13.00 11.82
C HIS A 336 -4.85 11.57 11.30
N LEU A 337 -5.77 10.82 11.89
CA LEU A 337 -6.16 9.50 11.37
C LEU A 337 -6.82 9.60 9.98
N LYS A 338 -7.66 10.61 9.72
CA LYS A 338 -8.20 10.88 8.38
C LYS A 338 -7.08 11.15 7.36
N THR A 339 -6.07 11.93 7.76
CA THR A 339 -4.89 12.17 6.93
C THR A 339 -4.12 10.87 6.66
N ALA A 340 -3.93 10.03 7.68
CA ALA A 340 -3.31 8.72 7.53
C ALA A 340 -4.10 7.82 6.57
N ALA A 341 -5.44 7.76 6.70
CA ALA A 341 -6.30 6.98 5.81
C ALA A 341 -6.21 7.45 4.35
N ALA A 342 -6.18 8.78 4.11
CA ALA A 342 -6.00 9.32 2.77
C ALA A 342 -4.64 8.91 2.17
N LYS A 343 -3.56 9.00 2.95
CA LYS A 343 -2.22 8.59 2.52
C LYS A 343 -2.08 7.07 2.37
N LEU A 344 -2.78 6.27 3.16
CA LEU A 344 -2.85 4.83 2.98
C LEU A 344 -3.52 4.44 1.66
N ARG A 345 -4.57 5.17 1.21
CA ARG A 345 -5.14 4.94 -0.13
C ARG A 345 -4.14 5.22 -1.25
N GLU A 346 -3.36 6.29 -1.12
CA GLU A 346 -2.28 6.59 -2.08
C GLU A 346 -1.25 5.45 -2.10
N TYR A 347 -0.87 4.93 -0.94
CA TYR A 347 0.03 3.79 -0.79
C TYR A 347 -0.55 2.51 -1.42
N GLU A 348 -1.80 2.17 -1.10
CA GLU A 348 -2.48 0.97 -1.62
C GLU A 348 -2.59 1.02 -3.15
N ALA A 349 -2.88 2.20 -3.71
CA ALA A 349 -2.89 2.42 -5.15
C ALA A 349 -1.49 2.27 -5.76
N ALA A 350 -0.46 2.85 -5.13
CA ALA A 350 0.91 2.73 -5.60
C ALA A 350 1.39 1.27 -5.61
N VAL A 351 1.05 0.47 -4.60
CA VAL A 351 1.36 -0.97 -4.55
C VAL A 351 0.69 -1.73 -5.69
N ALA A 352 -0.58 -1.40 -6.01
CA ALA A 352 -1.29 -2.00 -7.13
C ALA A 352 -0.65 -1.62 -8.48
N ASP A 353 -0.35 -0.33 -8.69
CA ASP A 353 0.29 0.18 -9.91
C ASP A 353 1.66 -0.47 -10.15
N ILE A 354 2.47 -0.64 -9.10
CA ILE A 354 3.79 -1.30 -9.18
C ILE A 354 3.63 -2.75 -9.60
N LYS A 355 2.65 -3.46 -9.03
CA LYS A 355 2.36 -4.87 -9.39
C LYS A 355 1.92 -5.00 -10.84
N ASP A 356 1.03 -4.11 -11.30
CA ASP A 356 0.51 -4.12 -12.67
C ASP A 356 1.60 -3.76 -13.67
N ALA A 357 2.45 -2.78 -13.35
CA ALA A 357 3.62 -2.44 -14.15
C ALA A 357 4.59 -3.62 -14.29
N THR A 358 4.86 -4.34 -13.19
CA THR A 358 5.69 -5.57 -13.21
C THR A 358 5.09 -6.63 -14.13
N ALA A 359 3.79 -6.86 -14.05
CA ALA A 359 3.10 -7.83 -14.90
C ALA A 359 3.19 -7.43 -16.39
N ALA A 360 2.99 -6.15 -16.69
CA ALA A 360 3.11 -5.62 -18.05
C ALA A 360 4.54 -5.80 -18.61
N ILE A 361 5.59 -5.50 -17.83
CA ILE A 361 6.97 -5.69 -18.25
C ILE A 361 7.26 -7.17 -18.53
N LYS A 362 6.77 -8.09 -17.70
CA LYS A 362 6.92 -9.55 -17.93
C LYS A 362 6.22 -10.02 -19.21
N GLN A 363 5.06 -9.46 -19.53
CA GLN A 363 4.39 -9.74 -20.80
C GLN A 363 5.22 -9.25 -22.00
N LEU A 364 5.78 -8.04 -21.92
CA LEU A 364 6.68 -7.51 -22.94
C LEU A 364 7.94 -8.36 -23.08
N GLN A 365 8.49 -8.88 -21.97
CA GLN A 365 9.62 -9.81 -21.97
C GLN A 365 9.29 -11.09 -22.75
N ALA A 366 8.14 -11.71 -22.47
CA ALA A 366 7.71 -12.92 -23.18
C ALA A 366 7.55 -12.67 -24.70
N MET A 367 6.97 -11.51 -25.08
CA MET A 367 6.87 -11.08 -26.47
C MET A 367 8.26 -10.86 -27.09
N ALA A 368 9.20 -10.25 -26.37
CA ALA A 368 10.54 -10.01 -26.85
C ALA A 368 11.29 -11.33 -27.14
N TRP A 369 11.17 -12.30 -26.27
CA TRP A 369 11.72 -13.66 -26.51
C TRP A 369 11.08 -14.34 -27.72
N THR A 370 9.76 -14.22 -27.88
CA THR A 370 9.05 -14.77 -29.06
C THR A 370 9.58 -14.17 -30.35
N ILE A 371 9.76 -12.85 -30.40
CA ILE A 371 10.28 -12.13 -31.57
C ILE A 371 11.74 -12.50 -31.81
N TYR A 372 12.56 -12.59 -30.76
CA TYR A 372 13.96 -12.91 -30.85
C TYR A 372 14.22 -14.34 -31.40
N SER A 373 13.30 -15.26 -31.10
CA SER A 373 13.37 -16.68 -31.48
C SER A 373 12.74 -16.98 -32.86
N ILE A 374 12.44 -15.96 -33.66
CA ILE A 374 11.89 -16.17 -35.00
C ILE A 374 12.95 -16.85 -35.86
N PRO A 375 12.64 -18.01 -36.48
CA PRO A 375 13.57 -18.69 -37.39
C PRO A 375 13.96 -17.81 -38.56
N ASP A 376 15.19 -17.98 -39.09
CA ASP A 376 15.61 -17.28 -40.29
C ASP A 376 14.70 -17.58 -41.50
N ALA A 377 14.48 -16.59 -42.34
CA ALA A 377 13.54 -16.68 -43.47
C ALA A 377 13.89 -17.83 -44.45
N ASP A 378 15.11 -18.30 -44.46
CA ASP A 378 15.55 -19.43 -45.27
C ASP A 378 15.17 -20.79 -44.66
N GLU A 379 14.91 -20.88 -43.35
CA GLU A 379 14.33 -22.07 -42.71
C GLU A 379 12.80 -22.14 -42.85
N LEU A 380 12.15 -21.04 -43.21
CA LEU A 380 10.69 -20.98 -43.46
C LEU A 380 10.29 -21.54 -44.84
N THR A 381 11.25 -22.03 -45.66
CA THR A 381 10.91 -22.84 -46.82
C THR A 381 10.39 -24.18 -46.35
N VAL A 382 9.07 -24.33 -46.56
CA VAL A 382 8.29 -25.59 -46.42
C VAL A 382 7.71 -25.85 -45.00
N HIS A 383 6.93 -24.96 -44.51
CA HIS A 383 5.60 -25.30 -43.97
C HIS A 383 4.75 -24.00 -43.94
N GLN A 384 4.31 -23.57 -45.12
CA GLN A 384 3.14 -22.71 -45.18
C GLN A 384 1.96 -23.55 -44.63
N VAL A 385 1.75 -23.48 -43.34
CA VAL A 385 0.47 -23.88 -42.76
C VAL A 385 -0.54 -22.88 -43.32
N THR A 386 -1.23 -23.30 -44.39
CA THR A 386 -2.29 -22.49 -44.98
C THR A 386 -3.34 -22.20 -43.91
N PRO A 387 -4.06 -21.06 -44.00
CA PRO A 387 -5.14 -20.75 -43.06
C PRO A 387 -6.16 -21.89 -42.92
N LYS A 388 -6.27 -22.75 -43.93
CA LYS A 388 -7.08 -24.00 -43.86
C LYS A 388 -6.53 -25.06 -42.92
N GLU A 389 -5.22 -25.15 -42.69
CA GLU A 389 -4.62 -26.15 -41.77
C GLU A 389 -4.66 -25.68 -40.31
N GLN A 390 -4.54 -24.37 -40.06
CA GLN A 390 -4.81 -23.81 -38.71
C GLN A 390 -6.29 -23.99 -38.31
N LEU A 391 -7.21 -23.76 -39.25
CA LEU A 391 -8.63 -24.01 -39.03
C LEU A 391 -8.90 -25.49 -38.75
N LYS A 392 -8.24 -26.42 -39.49
CA LYS A 392 -8.34 -27.85 -39.25
C LYS A 392 -7.80 -28.29 -37.88
N LYS A 393 -6.70 -27.68 -37.40
CA LYS A 393 -6.11 -28.00 -36.10
C LYS A 393 -6.99 -27.49 -34.94
N THR A 394 -7.65 -26.33 -35.09
CA THR A 394 -8.60 -25.79 -34.13
C THR A 394 -9.91 -26.59 -34.15
N LEU A 395 -10.38 -27.05 -35.31
CA LEU A 395 -11.52 -27.93 -35.47
C LEU A 395 -11.30 -29.28 -34.77
N GLN A 396 -10.12 -29.86 -34.92
CA GLN A 396 -9.75 -31.16 -34.32
C GLN A 396 -9.64 -31.12 -32.79
N THR A 397 -9.37 -29.99 -32.19
CA THR A 397 -9.27 -29.83 -30.73
C THR A 397 -10.64 -29.70 -30.05
N CYS A 398 -11.62 -29.06 -30.66
CA CYS A 398 -12.96 -28.94 -30.09
C CYS A 398 -13.71 -30.28 -30.08
N ASP A 399 -13.60 -31.07 -31.12
CA ASP A 399 -14.27 -32.40 -31.23
C ASP A 399 -13.81 -33.42 -30.17
N GLN A 400 -12.71 -33.17 -29.49
CA GLN A 400 -12.18 -34.03 -28.42
C GLN A 400 -12.90 -33.83 -27.07
N HIS A 401 -13.61 -32.73 -26.89
CA HIS A 401 -14.30 -32.42 -25.65
C HIS A 401 -15.73 -32.98 -25.66
N LYS A 402 -15.96 -33.97 -24.80
CA LYS A 402 -17.24 -34.73 -24.72
C LYS A 402 -18.19 -34.21 -23.63
N GLY A 403 -18.00 -33.00 -23.11
CA GLY A 403 -18.84 -32.38 -22.11
C GLY A 403 -18.96 -30.88 -22.30
N ASN A 404 -20.13 -30.32 -21.97
CA ASN A 404 -20.42 -28.90 -22.09
C ASN A 404 -19.39 -28.04 -21.31
N THR A 405 -19.12 -28.43 -20.07
CA THR A 405 -18.15 -27.70 -19.20
C THR A 405 -16.74 -27.69 -19.80
N THR A 406 -16.24 -28.83 -20.25
CA THR A 406 -14.91 -28.94 -20.86
C THR A 406 -14.83 -28.27 -22.23
N CYS A 407 -15.91 -28.28 -23.00
CA CYS A 407 -16.06 -27.59 -24.26
C CYS A 407 -15.96 -26.06 -24.07
N ALA A 408 -16.72 -25.51 -23.11
CA ALA A 408 -16.74 -24.09 -22.81
C ALA A 408 -15.39 -23.57 -22.22
N GLN A 409 -14.72 -24.37 -21.40
CA GLN A 409 -13.40 -24.04 -20.82
C GLN A 409 -12.29 -23.95 -21.87
N ASN A 410 -12.44 -24.65 -23.00
CA ASN A 410 -11.49 -24.63 -24.11
C ASN A 410 -11.90 -23.68 -25.26
N ASN A 411 -12.73 -22.70 -24.95
CA ASN A 411 -13.15 -21.64 -25.88
C ASN A 411 -13.94 -22.14 -27.11
N CYS A 412 -14.54 -23.32 -26.98
CA CYS A 412 -15.43 -23.93 -27.98
C CYS A 412 -16.90 -23.68 -27.62
N GLN A 413 -17.80 -24.00 -28.53
CA GLN A 413 -19.27 -23.90 -28.35
C GLN A 413 -19.89 -25.30 -28.27
N TRP A 414 -20.68 -25.52 -27.23
CA TRP A 414 -21.43 -26.78 -27.05
C TRP A 414 -22.78 -26.71 -27.72
N GLU A 415 -23.04 -27.66 -28.60
CA GLU A 415 -24.35 -27.85 -29.22
C GLU A 415 -24.98 -29.14 -28.66
N GLY A 416 -25.73 -28.97 -27.57
CA GLY A 416 -26.42 -30.08 -26.90
C GLY A 416 -27.36 -29.61 -25.81
N LYS A 417 -28.25 -30.52 -25.35
CA LYS A 417 -29.27 -30.22 -24.34
C LYS A 417 -28.85 -30.55 -22.92
N THR A 418 -27.80 -31.36 -22.75
CA THR A 418 -27.28 -31.78 -21.45
C THR A 418 -25.76 -31.67 -21.41
N GLU A 419 -25.15 -31.94 -20.26
CA GLU A 419 -23.67 -31.88 -20.07
C GLU A 419 -22.94 -32.88 -20.99
N THR A 420 -23.55 -34.03 -21.32
CA THR A 420 -22.91 -35.13 -22.07
C THR A 420 -23.61 -35.49 -23.38
N ASP A 421 -24.79 -34.94 -23.66
CA ASP A 421 -25.52 -35.17 -24.89
C ASP A 421 -25.46 -33.93 -25.78
N GLY A 422 -24.43 -33.89 -26.62
CA GLY A 422 -24.13 -32.81 -27.53
C GLY A 422 -22.80 -32.97 -28.24
N THR A 423 -22.46 -31.98 -29.03
CA THR A 423 -21.19 -31.89 -29.80
C THR A 423 -20.49 -30.60 -29.53
N CYS A 424 -19.19 -30.66 -29.28
CA CYS A 424 -18.35 -29.49 -29.06
C CYS A 424 -17.84 -29.00 -30.42
N ARG A 425 -18.09 -27.73 -30.76
CA ARG A 425 -17.67 -27.10 -32.01
C ARG A 425 -16.91 -25.80 -31.79
N PRO A 426 -16.07 -25.37 -32.74
CA PRO A 426 -15.45 -24.05 -32.70
C PRO A 426 -16.53 -22.97 -32.69
N LYS A 427 -16.29 -21.89 -31.93
CA LYS A 427 -17.13 -20.68 -32.00
C LYS A 427 -16.99 -20.07 -33.39
N GLU A 428 -18.09 -19.89 -34.08
CA GLU A 428 -18.12 -19.06 -35.27
C GLU A 428 -17.88 -17.61 -34.86
N GLY A 429 -16.79 -16.99 -35.41
CA GLY A 429 -16.35 -15.63 -35.13
C GLY A 429 -17.20 -14.57 -35.80
#